data_042ae720fc7b9095368eb667c4f88010
#
_entry.id   042ae720fc7b9095368eb667c4f88010
#
_cell.length_a   1.000
_cell.length_b   1.000
_cell.length_c   1.000
_cell.angle_alpha   90.00
_cell.angle_beta   90.00
_cell.angle_gamma   90.00
#
_symmetry.space_group_name_H-M   'P 1'
#
loop_
_entity.id
_entity.type
_entity.pdbx_description
1 polymer ?
#
loop_
_entity_poly.entity_id
_entity_poly.type
_entity_poly.pdbx_seq_one_letter_code
_entity_poly.pdbx_strand_id
1 'polypeptide(L)'
;MNKKHFIILLAAIITAYVQCNAQPSKVKTAAKSVFKLTTYKADGSILAESNCIFTDSEGTAISTLTPFIGAAKATITDTRGHQMEVTRMLGANELYNFAKFKTEANKIKPIQIASEPSKPGDAVWIASYGNDKGNPTASTIKSVETFMDKYSYYILNTNASETEPNTCILFNESGKAIGLTKPAKATAGMHAIDANYALSLSTSGFSLNDPVLSQIGIPPALPEKQDQALLMLMIAGQKTDTAQLEAIASDYIKNYPTLIDGYTSLARFYVSRNEFSQAA
;
A
#
# COMPACT_ATOMS: atom_id res chain seq x y z
N MET A 1 -25.78 33.87 39.45
CA MET A 1 -26.02 32.78 38.52
C MET A 1 -26.79 31.67 39.22
N ASN A 2 -28.01 31.32 38.73
CA ASN A 2 -28.91 30.43 39.45
C ASN A 2 -28.38 28.99 39.44
N LYS A 3 -28.40 28.26 40.56
CA LYS A 3 -27.86 26.87 40.68
C LYS A 3 -28.36 25.95 39.56
N LYS A 4 -29.61 26.15 39.05
CA LYS A 4 -30.16 25.41 37.91
C LYS A 4 -29.38 25.65 36.61
N HIS A 5 -28.97 26.91 36.33
CA HIS A 5 -28.20 27.22 35.11
C HIS A 5 -26.74 26.67 35.17
N PHE A 6 -26.17 26.63 36.39
CA PHE A 6 -24.82 26.04 36.57
C PHE A 6 -24.84 24.54 36.34
N ILE A 7 -25.88 23.82 36.81
CA ILE A 7 -26.03 22.36 36.60
C ILE A 7 -26.27 22.05 35.12
N ILE A 8 -27.08 22.87 34.42
CA ILE A 8 -27.33 22.67 32.98
C ILE A 8 -26.05 22.92 32.16
N LEU A 9 -25.27 23.95 32.52
CA LEU A 9 -24.00 24.23 31.85
C LEU A 9 -22.99 23.13 32.10
N LEU A 10 -22.88 22.59 33.34
CA LEU A 10 -22.02 21.48 33.66
C LEU A 10 -22.42 20.19 32.95
N ALA A 11 -23.73 19.89 32.85
CA ALA A 11 -24.24 18.75 32.10
C ALA A 11 -23.96 18.88 30.59
N ALA A 12 -24.07 20.07 30.01
CA ALA A 12 -23.74 20.33 28.61
C ALA A 12 -22.24 20.16 28.32
N ILE A 13 -21.36 20.55 29.25
CA ILE A 13 -19.92 20.35 29.13
C ILE A 13 -19.57 18.86 29.23
N ILE A 14 -20.19 18.12 30.14
CA ILE A 14 -19.96 16.67 30.30
C ILE A 14 -20.45 15.90 29.06
N THR A 15 -21.60 16.28 28.47
CA THR A 15 -22.10 15.64 27.24
C THR A 15 -21.20 15.95 26.04
N ALA A 16 -20.64 17.16 25.93
CA ALA A 16 -19.67 17.49 24.88
C ALA A 16 -18.35 16.69 25.01
N TYR A 17 -17.86 16.47 26.25
CA TYR A 17 -16.68 15.64 26.49
C TYR A 17 -16.92 14.15 26.18
N VAL A 18 -18.12 13.63 26.44
CA VAL A 18 -18.45 12.22 26.17
C VAL A 18 -18.63 11.96 24.67
N GLN A 19 -19.10 12.93 23.90
CA GLN A 19 -19.22 12.78 22.44
C GLN A 19 -17.86 12.79 21.72
N CYS A 20 -16.82 13.38 22.31
CA CYS A 20 -15.49 13.45 21.70
C CYS A 20 -14.71 12.12 21.74
N ASN A 21 -15.17 11.12 22.52
CA ASN A 21 -14.49 9.82 22.67
C ASN A 21 -15.20 8.63 22.00
N ALA A 22 -16.38 8.83 21.40
CA ALA A 22 -17.08 7.76 20.70
C ALA A 22 -16.47 7.59 19.29
N GLN A 23 -15.78 6.49 19.10
CA GLN A 23 -15.24 6.15 17.78
C GLN A 23 -16.35 6.01 16.75
N PRO A 24 -16.30 6.72 15.59
CA PRO A 24 -17.32 6.63 14.56
C PRO A 24 -17.49 5.20 14.04
N SER A 25 -18.72 4.76 13.86
CA SER A 25 -19.03 3.40 13.35
C SER A 25 -18.40 3.14 11.96
N LYS A 26 -18.27 4.19 11.14
CA LYS A 26 -17.62 4.13 9.83
C LYS A 26 -16.13 3.80 9.94
N VAL A 27 -15.44 4.36 10.94
CA VAL A 27 -14.03 4.08 11.21
C VAL A 27 -13.87 2.63 11.68
N LYS A 28 -14.74 2.13 12.59
CA LYS A 28 -14.74 0.73 13.01
C LYS A 28 -14.91 -0.24 11.85
N THR A 29 -15.77 0.13 10.90
CA THR A 29 -15.98 -0.66 9.69
C THR A 29 -14.77 -0.63 8.77
N ALA A 30 -14.16 0.54 8.55
CA ALA A 30 -12.99 0.71 7.71
C ALA A 30 -11.76 -0.02 8.28
N ALA A 31 -11.56 0.00 9.59
CA ALA A 31 -10.44 -0.68 10.24
C ALA A 31 -10.43 -2.20 10.00
N LYS A 32 -11.59 -2.82 9.75
CA LYS A 32 -11.69 -4.26 9.39
C LYS A 32 -11.17 -4.55 7.98
N SER A 33 -10.95 -3.53 7.17
CA SER A 33 -10.38 -3.64 5.82
C SER A 33 -8.88 -3.27 5.78
N VAL A 34 -8.22 -3.31 6.94
CA VAL A 34 -6.76 -3.30 7.03
C VAL A 34 -6.29 -4.75 7.03
N PHE A 35 -5.38 -5.07 6.12
CA PHE A 35 -4.86 -6.42 5.89
C PHE A 35 -3.42 -6.52 6.37
N LYS A 36 -3.00 -7.73 6.74
CA LYS A 36 -1.60 -8.00 7.06
C LYS A 36 -0.83 -8.30 5.78
N LEU A 37 0.26 -7.58 5.56
CA LEU A 37 1.26 -7.86 4.55
C LEU A 37 2.39 -8.63 5.22
N THR A 38 2.76 -9.80 4.67
CA THR A 38 3.93 -10.57 5.07
C THR A 38 4.84 -10.75 3.88
N THR A 39 6.11 -10.38 4.01
CA THR A 39 7.12 -10.56 2.98
C THR A 39 8.12 -11.64 3.40
N TYR A 40 8.68 -12.34 2.41
CA TYR A 40 9.54 -13.51 2.63
C TYR A 40 10.85 -13.36 1.86
N LYS A 41 11.92 -13.87 2.45
CA LYS A 41 13.21 -14.07 1.78
C LYS A 41 13.16 -15.22 0.78
N ALA A 42 14.23 -15.39 -0.02
CA ALA A 42 14.34 -16.48 -0.97
C ALA A 42 14.34 -17.88 -0.32
N ASP A 43 14.78 -17.99 0.93
CA ASP A 43 14.74 -19.24 1.71
C ASP A 43 13.36 -19.55 2.31
N GLY A 44 12.37 -18.69 2.08
CA GLY A 44 11.00 -18.83 2.61
C GLY A 44 10.81 -18.30 4.03
N SER A 45 11.87 -17.84 4.71
CA SER A 45 11.72 -17.21 6.03
C SER A 45 11.05 -15.85 5.93
N ILE A 46 10.31 -15.46 6.98
CA ILE A 46 9.66 -14.14 7.04
C ILE A 46 10.76 -13.06 7.06
N LEU A 47 10.64 -12.11 6.15
CA LEU A 47 11.50 -10.93 6.08
C LEU A 47 10.93 -9.80 6.95
N ALA A 48 9.64 -9.47 6.73
CA ALA A 48 8.95 -8.42 7.48
C ALA A 48 7.43 -8.64 7.47
N GLU A 49 6.77 -8.03 8.44
CA GLU A 49 5.31 -7.89 8.47
C GLU A 49 4.93 -6.41 8.49
N SER A 50 3.83 -6.06 7.85
CA SER A 50 3.31 -4.70 7.75
C SER A 50 1.79 -4.72 7.54
N ASN A 51 1.21 -3.54 7.33
CA ASN A 51 -0.20 -3.40 7.01
C ASN A 51 -0.37 -2.85 5.58
N CYS A 52 -1.47 -3.24 4.95
CA CYS A 52 -1.85 -2.75 3.63
C CYS A 52 -3.36 -2.57 3.52
N ILE A 53 -3.79 -1.84 2.51
CA ILE A 53 -5.19 -1.67 2.13
C ILE A 53 -5.36 -1.87 0.63
N PHE A 54 -6.51 -2.45 0.25
CA PHE A 54 -6.92 -2.52 -1.15
C PHE A 54 -7.55 -1.20 -1.59
N THR A 55 -7.18 -0.76 -2.79
CA THR A 55 -7.64 0.50 -3.40
C THR A 55 -8.66 0.29 -4.50
N ASP A 56 -8.77 -0.93 -5.04
CA ASP A 56 -9.79 -1.35 -6.00
C ASP A 56 -10.32 -2.77 -5.71
N SER A 57 -11.34 -3.17 -6.45
CA SER A 57 -11.95 -4.50 -6.33
C SER A 57 -11.17 -5.62 -7.02
N GLU A 58 -10.15 -5.26 -7.79
CA GLU A 58 -9.37 -6.17 -8.62
C GLU A 58 -8.05 -6.60 -7.97
N GLY A 59 -7.83 -6.22 -6.73
CA GLY A 59 -6.67 -6.63 -5.95
C GLY A 59 -5.46 -5.70 -6.03
N THR A 60 -5.64 -4.45 -6.44
CA THR A 60 -4.60 -3.42 -6.26
C THR A 60 -4.56 -2.98 -4.81
N ALA A 61 -3.38 -2.99 -4.22
CA ALA A 61 -3.16 -2.62 -2.84
C ALA A 61 -1.97 -1.66 -2.69
N ILE A 62 -1.94 -0.96 -1.55
CA ILE A 62 -0.87 -0.05 -1.16
C ILE A 62 -0.38 -0.37 0.24
N SER A 63 0.93 -0.17 0.45
CA SER A 63 1.62 -0.28 1.73
C SER A 63 2.85 0.63 1.74
N THR A 64 3.64 0.58 2.81
CA THR A 64 4.99 1.12 2.76
C THR A 64 5.92 0.21 1.96
N LEU A 65 7.01 0.78 1.43
CA LEU A 65 8.00 0.09 0.61
C LEU A 65 8.96 -0.77 1.43
N THR A 66 9.36 -0.29 2.61
CA THR A 66 10.41 -0.94 3.43
C THR A 66 10.25 -2.46 3.56
N PRO A 67 9.05 -3.04 3.78
CA PRO A 67 8.89 -4.49 3.88
C PRO A 67 9.25 -5.26 2.60
N PHE A 68 9.22 -4.60 1.45
CA PHE A 68 9.49 -5.25 0.16
C PHE A 68 10.97 -5.31 -0.22
N ILE A 69 11.81 -4.47 0.39
CA ILE A 69 13.25 -4.43 0.07
C ILE A 69 13.91 -5.75 0.47
N GLY A 70 14.46 -6.47 -0.49
CA GLY A 70 15.03 -7.82 -0.29
C GLY A 70 13.98 -8.95 -0.24
N ALA A 71 12.70 -8.67 -0.45
CA ALA A 71 11.67 -9.69 -0.48
C ALA A 71 11.70 -10.46 -1.80
N ALA A 72 11.71 -11.79 -1.72
CA ALA A 72 11.52 -12.67 -2.88
C ALA A 72 10.03 -12.92 -3.17
N LYS A 73 9.18 -12.85 -2.14
CA LYS A 73 7.74 -13.12 -2.21
C LYS A 73 7.00 -12.31 -1.15
N ALA A 74 5.70 -12.05 -1.39
CA ALA A 74 4.83 -11.45 -0.40
C ALA A 74 3.42 -12.02 -0.46
N THR A 75 2.73 -12.04 0.69
CA THR A 75 1.32 -12.42 0.81
C THR A 75 0.56 -11.38 1.62
N ILE A 76 -0.74 -11.24 1.32
CA ILE A 76 -1.69 -10.49 2.13
C ILE A 76 -2.58 -11.49 2.86
N THR A 77 -2.82 -11.24 4.15
CA THR A 77 -3.73 -12.07 4.97
C THR A 77 -4.92 -11.24 5.43
N ASP A 78 -6.13 -11.75 5.22
CA ASP A 78 -7.37 -11.15 5.72
C ASP A 78 -7.62 -11.52 7.20
N THR A 79 -8.64 -10.92 7.81
CA THR A 79 -9.01 -11.15 9.22
C THR A 79 -9.50 -12.57 9.49
N ARG A 80 -9.77 -13.38 8.46
CA ARG A 80 -10.15 -14.80 8.57
C ARG A 80 -8.97 -15.74 8.36
N GLY A 81 -7.79 -15.19 8.04
CA GLY A 81 -6.58 -15.97 7.79
C GLY A 81 -6.40 -16.42 6.33
N HIS A 82 -7.26 -15.99 5.40
CA HIS A 82 -7.07 -16.27 3.98
C HIS A 82 -5.87 -15.50 3.46
N GLN A 83 -4.99 -16.20 2.76
CA GLN A 83 -3.81 -15.63 2.14
C GLN A 83 -4.02 -15.39 0.64
N MET A 84 -3.49 -14.29 0.15
CA MET A 84 -3.52 -13.85 -1.24
C MET A 84 -2.11 -13.47 -1.65
N GLU A 85 -1.61 -14.00 -2.75
CA GLU A 85 -0.25 -13.72 -3.21
C GLU A 85 -0.15 -12.33 -3.84
N VAL A 86 0.98 -11.64 -3.60
CA VAL A 86 1.37 -10.43 -4.32
C VAL A 86 2.06 -10.85 -5.61
N THR A 87 1.49 -10.52 -6.74
CA THR A 87 1.93 -11.02 -8.06
C THR A 87 2.82 -10.05 -8.82
N ARG A 88 2.62 -8.72 -8.65
CA ARG A 88 3.35 -7.68 -9.38
C ARG A 88 3.53 -6.44 -8.54
N MET A 89 4.68 -5.78 -8.68
CA MET A 89 4.86 -4.40 -8.22
C MET A 89 4.31 -3.43 -9.27
N LEU A 90 3.40 -2.55 -8.88
CA LEU A 90 2.80 -1.54 -9.76
C LEU A 90 3.55 -0.21 -9.70
N GLY A 91 4.41 -0.03 -8.70
CA GLY A 91 5.25 1.14 -8.52
C GLY A 91 5.74 1.24 -7.08
N ALA A 92 6.85 1.92 -6.90
CA ALA A 92 7.47 2.16 -5.60
C ALA A 92 8.12 3.54 -5.55
N ASN A 93 8.28 4.08 -4.35
CA ASN A 93 9.03 5.30 -4.12
C ASN A 93 9.74 5.22 -2.76
N GLU A 94 11.07 5.35 -2.79
CA GLU A 94 11.92 5.22 -1.60
C GLU A 94 11.81 6.45 -0.70
N LEU A 95 11.82 7.66 -1.28
CA LEU A 95 11.81 8.91 -0.52
C LEU A 95 10.57 9.01 0.38
N TYR A 96 9.42 8.65 -0.17
CA TYR A 96 8.14 8.67 0.56
C TYR A 96 7.79 7.33 1.17
N ASN A 97 8.60 6.29 0.96
CA ASN A 97 8.42 4.93 1.49
C ASN A 97 7.06 4.33 1.12
N PHE A 98 6.67 4.39 -0.15
CA PHE A 98 5.43 3.82 -0.66
C PHE A 98 5.66 2.70 -1.66
N ALA A 99 4.79 1.68 -1.60
CA ALA A 99 4.65 0.63 -2.59
C ALA A 99 3.18 0.47 -3.00
N LYS A 100 2.97 0.33 -4.31
CA LYS A 100 1.70 -0.06 -4.93
C LYS A 100 1.92 -1.37 -5.64
N PHE A 101 1.03 -2.33 -5.44
CA PHE A 101 1.24 -3.69 -5.93
C PHE A 101 -0.09 -4.38 -6.27
N LYS A 102 -0.03 -5.42 -7.06
CA LYS A 102 -1.13 -6.27 -7.49
C LYS A 102 -1.10 -7.59 -6.74
N THR A 103 -2.27 -8.10 -6.41
CA THR A 103 -2.45 -9.43 -5.83
C THR A 103 -3.33 -10.29 -6.72
N GLU A 104 -3.41 -11.59 -6.45
CA GLU A 104 -4.38 -12.50 -7.07
C GLU A 104 -5.83 -12.29 -6.60
N ALA A 105 -6.03 -11.42 -5.59
CA ALA A 105 -7.34 -11.13 -5.03
C ALA A 105 -8.28 -10.52 -6.07
N ASN A 106 -9.53 -10.94 -6.04
CA ASN A 106 -10.59 -10.37 -6.85
C ASN A 106 -11.87 -10.20 -6.02
N LYS A 107 -12.76 -9.32 -6.46
CA LYS A 107 -14.03 -9.02 -5.78
C LYS A 107 -13.84 -8.54 -4.32
N ILE A 108 -12.73 -7.91 -4.05
CA ILE A 108 -12.46 -7.27 -2.75
C ILE A 108 -13.27 -6.00 -2.63
N LYS A 109 -13.77 -5.72 -1.42
CA LYS A 109 -14.34 -4.42 -1.10
C LYS A 109 -13.19 -3.45 -0.75
N PRO A 110 -12.87 -2.47 -1.63
CA PRO A 110 -11.77 -1.56 -1.39
C PRO A 110 -12.11 -0.55 -0.30
N ILE A 111 -11.08 0.00 0.32
CA ILE A 111 -11.22 1.20 1.14
C ILE A 111 -11.33 2.43 0.24
N GLN A 112 -12.25 3.32 0.61
CA GLN A 112 -12.30 4.62 -0.03
C GLN A 112 -11.15 5.49 0.47
N ILE A 113 -10.40 6.08 -0.44
CA ILE A 113 -9.41 7.09 -0.13
C ILE A 113 -10.09 8.46 -0.15
N ALA A 114 -9.75 9.33 0.79
CA ALA A 114 -10.31 10.68 0.86
C ALA A 114 -9.78 11.50 -0.34
N SER A 115 -10.69 12.19 -1.03
CA SER A 115 -10.32 13.10 -2.13
C SER A 115 -9.77 14.44 -1.64
N GLU A 116 -10.20 14.86 -0.44
CA GLU A 116 -9.78 16.11 0.17
C GLU A 116 -8.84 15.85 1.33
N PRO A 117 -7.79 16.68 1.49
CA PRO A 117 -6.87 16.57 2.61
C PRO A 117 -7.54 16.95 3.93
N SER A 118 -7.15 16.28 5.00
CA SER A 118 -7.48 16.72 6.36
C SER A 118 -6.66 17.94 6.77
N LYS A 119 -7.19 18.72 7.73
CA LYS A 119 -6.64 19.99 8.18
C LYS A 119 -6.08 19.89 9.61
N PRO A 120 -5.20 20.80 10.04
CA PRO A 120 -4.81 20.89 11.44
C PRO A 120 -6.02 20.98 12.35
N GLY A 121 -6.03 20.18 13.43
CA GLY A 121 -7.14 20.05 14.38
C GLY A 121 -8.16 18.96 14.04
N ASP A 122 -8.20 18.44 12.81
CA ASP A 122 -9.12 17.36 12.44
C ASP A 122 -8.84 16.09 13.26
N ALA A 123 -9.91 15.44 13.71
CA ALA A 123 -9.84 14.14 14.37
C ALA A 123 -9.54 13.05 13.34
N VAL A 124 -8.62 12.16 13.69
CA VAL A 124 -8.19 11.03 12.86
C VAL A 124 -8.06 9.76 13.70
N TRP A 125 -8.06 8.62 13.05
CA TRP A 125 -7.94 7.30 13.69
C TRP A 125 -6.87 6.48 13.00
N ILE A 126 -6.01 5.87 13.82
CA ILE A 126 -4.89 5.05 13.41
C ILE A 126 -5.28 3.59 13.60
N ALA A 127 -5.22 2.79 12.53
CA ALA A 127 -5.55 1.37 12.58
C ALA A 127 -4.45 0.51 11.96
N SER A 128 -4.27 -0.68 12.54
CA SER A 128 -3.43 -1.77 12.04
C SER A 128 -4.23 -3.06 11.92
N TYR A 129 -3.68 -4.06 11.26
CA TYR A 129 -4.27 -5.41 11.20
C TYR A 129 -4.44 -5.98 12.62
N GLY A 130 -5.55 -6.65 12.86
CA GLY A 130 -5.86 -7.21 14.18
C GLY A 130 -6.49 -6.23 15.16
N ASN A 131 -6.61 -4.94 14.78
CA ASN A 131 -7.37 -3.96 15.56
C ASN A 131 -8.90 -4.10 15.38
N ASP A 132 -9.36 -5.20 14.80
CA ASP A 132 -10.77 -5.59 14.76
C ASP A 132 -11.37 -5.85 16.15
N LYS A 133 -10.53 -6.28 17.11
CA LYS A 133 -10.87 -6.46 18.53
C LYS A 133 -10.54 -5.23 19.38
N GLY A 134 -9.61 -4.38 18.93
CA GLY A 134 -9.25 -3.11 19.52
C GLY A 134 -9.82 -1.95 18.72
N ASN A 135 -10.18 -0.89 19.39
CA ASN A 135 -10.58 0.32 18.68
C ASN A 135 -9.33 0.96 18.04
N PRO A 136 -9.40 1.46 16.79
CA PRO A 136 -8.38 2.33 16.23
C PRO A 136 -8.03 3.45 17.21
N THR A 137 -6.75 3.78 17.31
CA THR A 137 -6.28 4.82 18.21
C THR A 137 -6.69 6.19 17.68
N ALA A 138 -7.41 6.96 18.50
CA ALA A 138 -7.77 8.33 18.14
C ALA A 138 -6.57 9.28 18.27
N SER A 139 -6.46 10.22 17.34
CA SER A 139 -5.47 11.29 17.33
C SER A 139 -6.07 12.54 16.66
N THR A 140 -5.27 13.58 16.55
CA THR A 140 -5.59 14.78 15.76
C THR A 140 -4.41 15.17 14.88
N ILE A 141 -4.70 15.83 13.77
CA ILE A 141 -3.67 16.42 12.92
C ILE A 141 -3.06 17.63 13.65
N LYS A 142 -1.74 17.61 13.84
CA LYS A 142 -0.96 18.72 14.41
C LYS A 142 -0.66 19.77 13.35
N SER A 143 -0.12 19.32 12.23
CA SER A 143 0.19 20.16 11.07
C SER A 143 0.12 19.36 9.78
N VAL A 144 -0.01 20.07 8.67
CA VAL A 144 -0.01 19.51 7.32
C VAL A 144 1.00 20.28 6.50
N GLU A 145 1.89 19.56 5.85
CA GLU A 145 2.82 20.08 4.86
C GLU A 145 2.39 19.58 3.48
N THR A 146 2.63 20.35 2.44
CA THR A 146 2.35 19.93 1.07
C THR A 146 3.65 19.51 0.38
N PHE A 147 3.63 18.39 -0.33
CA PHE A 147 4.73 17.96 -1.17
C PHE A 147 4.26 17.71 -2.61
N MET A 148 5.16 17.93 -3.56
CA MET A 148 4.88 17.88 -5.00
C MET A 148 3.65 18.73 -5.38
N ASP A 149 3.44 19.85 -4.68
CA ASP A 149 2.36 20.85 -4.87
C ASP A 149 0.93 20.28 -4.81
N LYS A 150 0.76 19.03 -4.38
CA LYS A 150 -0.52 18.32 -4.47
C LYS A 150 -0.84 17.44 -3.27
N TYR A 151 0.14 16.75 -2.70
CA TYR A 151 -0.09 15.72 -1.69
C TYR A 151 0.20 16.24 -0.29
N SER A 152 -0.44 15.65 0.71
CA SER A 152 -0.31 16.04 2.10
C SER A 152 0.66 15.15 2.87
N TYR A 153 1.49 15.79 3.68
CA TYR A 153 2.32 15.16 4.69
C TYR A 153 1.78 15.56 6.07
N TYR A 154 1.25 14.61 6.80
CA TYR A 154 0.57 14.83 8.08
C TYR A 154 1.53 14.61 9.23
N ILE A 155 1.51 15.52 10.21
CA ILE A 155 2.13 15.35 11.53
C ILE A 155 1.00 15.24 12.55
N LEU A 156 1.03 14.19 13.37
CA LEU A 156 -0.02 13.88 14.33
C LEU A 156 0.37 14.34 15.75
N ASN A 157 -0.62 14.57 16.60
CA ASN A 157 -0.42 14.84 18.03
C ASN A 157 -0.14 13.56 18.86
N THR A 158 0.01 12.41 18.21
CA THR A 158 0.35 11.13 18.82
C THR A 158 1.83 10.84 18.58
N ASN A 159 2.54 10.42 19.62
CA ASN A 159 3.91 9.94 19.47
C ASN A 159 3.90 8.54 18.83
N ALA A 160 4.91 8.27 18.01
CA ALA A 160 5.15 6.93 17.51
C ALA A 160 5.43 6.00 18.72
N SER A 161 4.80 4.82 18.73
CA SER A 161 5.12 3.78 19.71
C SER A 161 6.33 2.99 19.21
N GLU A 162 7.27 2.69 20.10
CA GLU A 162 8.38 1.78 19.78
C GLU A 162 7.91 0.34 19.51
N THR A 163 6.70 0.00 19.97
CA THR A 163 6.08 -1.33 19.81
C THR A 163 5.27 -1.46 18.52
N GLU A 164 5.05 -0.37 17.79
CA GLU A 164 4.36 -0.36 16.51
C GLU A 164 5.35 -0.07 15.36
N PRO A 165 6.25 -1.01 15.01
CA PRO A 165 7.19 -0.84 13.91
C PRO A 165 6.51 -0.82 12.55
N ASN A 166 5.23 -1.16 12.50
CA ASN A 166 4.49 -1.41 11.27
C ASN A 166 3.73 -0.18 10.82
N THR A 167 3.62 -0.03 9.52
CA THR A 167 2.74 0.93 8.88
C THR A 167 1.33 0.81 9.40
N CYS A 168 0.74 1.90 9.88
CA CYS A 168 -0.68 1.97 10.19
C CYS A 168 -1.41 2.79 9.12
N ILE A 169 -2.72 2.54 9.03
CA ILE A 169 -3.59 3.29 8.13
C ILE A 169 -4.27 4.40 8.91
N LEU A 170 -4.21 5.60 8.36
CA LEU A 170 -4.83 6.79 8.95
C LEU A 170 -6.20 7.03 8.31
N PHE A 171 -7.25 7.08 9.12
CA PHE A 171 -8.62 7.32 8.70
C PHE A 171 -9.16 8.67 9.18
N ASN A 172 -9.97 9.33 8.37
CA ASN A 172 -10.79 10.45 8.81
C ASN A 172 -12.09 9.97 9.47
N GLU A 173 -12.88 10.88 10.02
CA GLU A 173 -14.16 10.63 10.69
C GLU A 173 -15.17 9.87 9.80
N SER A 174 -15.11 10.06 8.48
CA SER A 174 -15.95 9.35 7.53
C SER A 174 -15.51 7.92 7.24
N GLY A 175 -14.40 7.44 7.84
CA GLY A 175 -13.83 6.12 7.61
C GLY A 175 -13.12 5.99 6.25
N LYS A 176 -12.75 7.10 5.63
CA LYS A 176 -11.93 7.11 4.43
C LYS A 176 -10.45 7.14 4.82
N ALA A 177 -9.61 6.38 4.11
CA ALA A 177 -8.16 6.43 4.31
C ALA A 177 -7.63 7.78 3.80
N ILE A 178 -6.83 8.45 4.63
CA ILE A 178 -6.16 9.71 4.27
C ILE A 178 -4.66 9.54 4.12
N GLY A 179 -4.08 8.50 4.72
CA GLY A 179 -2.63 8.29 4.63
C GLY A 179 -2.17 6.98 5.26
N LEU A 180 -0.88 6.71 5.06
CA LEU A 180 -0.14 5.63 5.71
C LEU A 180 0.93 6.24 6.62
N THR A 181 1.04 5.72 7.85
CA THR A 181 2.06 6.20 8.78
C THR A 181 3.45 5.71 8.35
N LYS A 182 4.44 6.55 8.59
CA LYS A 182 5.87 6.15 8.48
C LYS A 182 6.37 5.69 9.84
N PRO A 183 7.23 4.67 9.89
CA PRO A 183 8.01 4.41 11.08
C PRO A 183 8.77 5.68 11.48
N ALA A 184 8.63 6.11 12.72
CA ALA A 184 9.35 7.25 13.25
C ALA A 184 10.08 6.83 14.51
N LYS A 185 11.16 7.57 14.87
CA LYS A 185 11.78 7.39 16.18
C LYS A 185 10.76 7.79 17.24
N ALA A 186 10.72 7.10 18.37
CA ALA A 186 9.75 7.29 19.46
C ALA A 186 9.63 8.74 19.98
N THR A 187 10.65 9.56 19.81
CA THR A 187 10.67 10.98 20.21
C THR A 187 10.16 11.95 19.14
N ALA A 188 10.01 11.49 17.90
CA ALA A 188 9.42 12.29 16.83
C ALA A 188 7.94 11.91 16.71
N GLY A 189 7.05 12.89 16.70
CA GLY A 189 5.61 12.63 16.52
C GLY A 189 5.32 11.67 15.36
N MET A 190 4.18 11.03 15.37
CA MET A 190 3.79 10.12 14.29
C MET A 190 3.53 10.93 13.01
N HIS A 191 4.08 10.49 11.91
CA HIS A 191 3.98 11.12 10.60
C HIS A 191 3.21 10.19 9.65
N ALA A 192 2.42 10.76 8.75
CA ALA A 192 1.72 9.99 7.72
C ALA A 192 1.78 10.71 6.37
N ILE A 193 1.86 9.93 5.30
CA ILE A 193 1.88 10.41 3.92
C ILE A 193 0.54 10.14 3.28
N ASP A 194 0.05 11.09 2.49
CA ASP A 194 -1.20 11.02 1.74
C ASP A 194 -1.31 9.73 0.93
N ALA A 195 -2.39 8.98 1.15
CA ALA A 195 -2.66 7.75 0.42
C ALA A 195 -2.88 7.98 -1.09
N ASN A 196 -3.33 9.18 -1.50
CA ASN A 196 -3.48 9.53 -2.91
C ASN A 196 -2.15 9.53 -3.66
N TYR A 197 -1.02 9.79 -2.97
CA TYR A 197 0.29 9.68 -3.59
C TYR A 197 0.56 8.27 -4.09
N ALA A 198 0.24 7.25 -3.31
CA ALA A 198 0.45 5.86 -3.71
C ALA A 198 -0.36 5.49 -4.97
N LEU A 199 -1.55 6.09 -5.17
CA LEU A 199 -2.36 5.85 -6.37
C LEU A 199 -1.66 6.35 -7.65
N SER A 200 -0.83 7.39 -7.55
CA SER A 200 -0.09 7.95 -8.69
C SER A 200 1.12 7.11 -9.11
N LEU A 201 1.54 6.16 -8.28
CA LEU A 201 2.67 5.30 -8.60
C LEU A 201 2.33 4.37 -9.77
N SER A 202 3.24 4.26 -10.72
CA SER A 202 3.11 3.38 -11.89
C SER A 202 4.49 2.90 -12.34
N THR A 203 4.51 1.80 -13.08
CA THR A 203 5.70 1.30 -13.77
C THR A 203 5.96 2.06 -15.06
N SER A 204 7.18 1.99 -15.55
CA SER A 204 7.64 2.50 -16.84
C SER A 204 8.44 1.43 -17.59
N GLY A 205 8.79 1.66 -18.83
CA GLY A 205 9.66 0.78 -19.60
C GLY A 205 11.02 0.52 -18.93
N PHE A 206 11.48 1.44 -18.09
CA PHE A 206 12.75 1.33 -17.36
C PHE A 206 12.62 0.75 -15.95
N SER A 207 11.44 0.32 -15.50
CA SER A 207 11.23 -0.16 -14.12
C SER A 207 12.11 -1.35 -13.75
N LEU A 208 12.55 -2.16 -14.72
CA LEU A 208 13.53 -3.24 -14.47
C LEU A 208 14.92 -2.72 -14.09
N ASN A 209 15.25 -1.49 -14.42
CA ASN A 209 16.51 -0.82 -14.09
C ASN A 209 16.34 0.19 -12.95
N ASP A 210 15.14 0.30 -12.38
CA ASP A 210 14.89 1.13 -11.22
C ASP A 210 15.66 0.57 -10.01
N PRO A 211 16.50 1.39 -9.33
CA PRO A 211 17.33 0.94 -8.21
C PRO A 211 16.54 0.35 -7.04
N VAL A 212 15.30 0.80 -6.85
CA VAL A 212 14.42 0.34 -5.78
C VAL A 212 13.72 -0.96 -6.17
N LEU A 213 13.08 -0.98 -7.35
CA LEU A 213 12.36 -2.17 -7.83
C LEU A 213 13.31 -3.34 -8.10
N SER A 214 14.57 -3.09 -8.47
CA SER A 214 15.58 -4.14 -8.67
C SER A 214 15.99 -4.87 -7.37
N GLN A 215 15.68 -4.30 -6.20
CA GLN A 215 15.89 -4.94 -4.89
C GLN A 215 14.72 -5.84 -4.46
N ILE A 216 13.66 -5.91 -5.26
CA ILE A 216 12.44 -6.66 -4.96
C ILE A 216 12.35 -7.84 -5.93
N GLY A 217 12.26 -9.07 -5.40
CA GLY A 217 12.14 -10.29 -6.21
C GLY A 217 10.77 -10.47 -6.86
N ILE A 218 9.76 -9.67 -6.46
CA ILE A 218 8.43 -9.66 -7.09
C ILE A 218 8.53 -8.82 -8.36
N PRO A 219 8.22 -9.36 -9.55
CA PRO A 219 8.41 -8.65 -10.80
C PRO A 219 7.52 -7.40 -10.91
N PRO A 220 8.00 -6.33 -11.55
CA PRO A 220 7.17 -5.18 -11.86
C PRO A 220 6.08 -5.55 -12.89
N ALA A 221 4.92 -4.92 -12.79
CA ALA A 221 3.88 -5.04 -13.80
C ALA A 221 4.28 -4.35 -15.10
N LEU A 222 3.75 -4.81 -16.22
CA LEU A 222 3.88 -4.09 -17.48
C LEU A 222 3.25 -2.70 -17.37
N PRO A 223 3.90 -1.66 -17.93
CA PRO A 223 3.28 -0.35 -18.11
C PRO A 223 2.01 -0.43 -18.98
N GLU A 224 1.06 0.47 -18.71
CA GLU A 224 -0.19 0.52 -19.49
C GLU A 224 0.02 0.92 -20.96
N LYS A 225 1.05 1.77 -21.22
CA LYS A 225 1.36 2.21 -22.59
C LYS A 225 2.15 1.14 -23.32
N GLN A 226 1.69 0.77 -24.52
CA GLN A 226 2.26 -0.31 -25.33
C GLN A 226 3.75 -0.10 -25.66
N ASP A 227 4.17 1.13 -25.97
CA ASP A 227 5.57 1.46 -26.24
C ASP A 227 6.46 1.25 -25.02
N GLN A 228 5.97 1.60 -23.83
CA GLN A 228 6.66 1.38 -22.56
C GLN A 228 6.68 -0.12 -22.18
N ALA A 229 5.60 -0.85 -22.45
CA ALA A 229 5.54 -2.29 -22.24
C ALA A 229 6.54 -3.04 -23.14
N LEU A 230 6.62 -2.65 -24.43
CA LEU A 230 7.61 -3.20 -25.35
C LEU A 230 9.05 -2.90 -24.90
N LEU A 231 9.31 -1.66 -24.46
CA LEU A 231 10.63 -1.31 -23.93
C LEU A 231 10.99 -2.17 -22.71
N MET A 232 10.07 -2.38 -21.78
CA MET A 232 10.30 -3.25 -20.64
C MET A 232 10.59 -4.70 -21.06
N LEU A 233 9.86 -5.24 -22.03
CA LEU A 233 10.09 -6.57 -22.59
C LEU A 233 11.50 -6.69 -23.20
N MET A 234 11.92 -5.67 -23.96
CA MET A 234 13.27 -5.64 -24.56
C MET A 234 14.36 -5.62 -23.49
N ILE A 235 14.18 -4.83 -22.42
CA ILE A 235 15.13 -4.78 -21.30
C ILE A 235 15.16 -6.12 -20.56
N ALA A 236 13.99 -6.75 -20.33
CA ALA A 236 13.91 -8.07 -19.71
C ALA A 236 14.72 -9.12 -20.49
N GLY A 237 14.64 -9.09 -21.83
CA GLY A 237 15.40 -10.00 -22.71
C GLY A 237 16.92 -9.82 -22.67
N GLN A 238 17.40 -8.72 -22.12
CA GLN A 238 18.86 -8.46 -21.95
C GLN A 238 19.37 -8.86 -20.56
N LYS A 239 18.47 -9.16 -19.62
CA LYS A 239 18.83 -9.54 -18.24
C LYS A 239 19.00 -11.06 -18.13
N THR A 240 19.80 -11.46 -17.14
CA THR A 240 20.02 -12.88 -16.81
C THR A 240 18.91 -13.49 -15.94
N ASP A 241 18.00 -12.68 -15.42
CA ASP A 241 16.87 -13.14 -14.61
C ASP A 241 15.78 -13.73 -15.51
N THR A 242 15.80 -15.03 -15.61
CA THR A 242 14.92 -15.81 -16.49
C THR A 242 13.47 -15.81 -16.03
N ALA A 243 13.22 -15.85 -14.72
CA ALA A 243 11.85 -15.84 -14.17
C ALA A 243 11.15 -14.49 -14.42
N GLN A 244 11.93 -13.41 -14.36
CA GLN A 244 11.45 -12.07 -14.62
C GLN A 244 11.10 -11.87 -16.10
N LEU A 245 11.93 -12.37 -17.03
CA LEU A 245 11.63 -12.34 -18.47
C LEU A 245 10.35 -13.12 -18.79
N GLU A 246 10.24 -14.34 -18.27
CA GLU A 246 9.07 -15.20 -18.52
C GLU A 246 7.77 -14.54 -18.04
N ALA A 247 7.79 -13.95 -16.83
CA ALA A 247 6.65 -13.24 -16.27
C ALA A 247 6.23 -12.03 -17.13
N ILE A 248 7.22 -11.22 -17.57
CA ILE A 248 6.96 -10.00 -18.36
C ILE A 248 6.48 -10.37 -19.78
N ALA A 249 7.10 -11.36 -20.42
CA ALA A 249 6.70 -11.78 -21.75
C ALA A 249 5.30 -12.42 -21.75
N SER A 250 4.96 -13.20 -20.73
CA SER A 250 3.61 -13.76 -20.54
C SER A 250 2.57 -12.66 -20.35
N ASP A 251 2.86 -11.65 -19.52
CA ASP A 251 1.98 -10.50 -19.34
C ASP A 251 1.83 -9.69 -20.66
N TYR A 252 2.93 -9.57 -21.43
CA TYR A 252 2.90 -8.87 -22.71
C TYR A 252 2.01 -9.60 -23.72
N ILE A 253 2.15 -10.91 -23.85
CA ILE A 253 1.28 -11.73 -24.72
C ILE A 253 -0.19 -11.62 -24.30
N LYS A 254 -0.47 -11.67 -23.01
CA LYS A 254 -1.83 -11.53 -22.49
C LYS A 254 -2.46 -10.17 -22.82
N ASN A 255 -1.68 -9.09 -22.74
CA ASN A 255 -2.19 -7.73 -22.99
C ASN A 255 -2.21 -7.39 -24.49
N TYR A 256 -1.30 -7.98 -25.28
CA TYR A 256 -1.11 -7.69 -26.71
C TYR A 256 -1.02 -8.99 -27.52
N PRO A 257 -2.08 -9.82 -27.56
CA PRO A 257 -2.02 -11.18 -28.13
C PRO A 257 -1.79 -11.22 -29.65
N THR A 258 -1.97 -10.10 -30.34
CA THR A 258 -1.74 -10.00 -31.79
C THR A 258 -0.33 -9.55 -32.16
N LEU A 259 0.47 -9.14 -31.18
CA LEU A 259 1.84 -8.68 -31.39
C LEU A 259 2.82 -9.83 -31.21
N ILE A 260 3.75 -9.96 -32.15
CA ILE A 260 4.71 -11.08 -32.18
C ILE A 260 5.85 -10.96 -31.17
N ASP A 261 6.07 -9.75 -30.62
CA ASP A 261 7.25 -9.47 -29.80
C ASP A 261 7.32 -10.32 -28.54
N GLY A 262 6.18 -10.53 -27.84
CA GLY A 262 6.11 -11.37 -26.65
C GLY A 262 6.42 -12.83 -26.97
N TYR A 263 5.81 -13.39 -28.02
CA TYR A 263 6.06 -14.76 -28.47
C TYR A 263 7.51 -14.98 -28.91
N THR A 264 8.05 -14.04 -29.68
CA THR A 264 9.43 -14.10 -30.14
C THR A 264 10.41 -14.05 -28.97
N SER A 265 10.13 -13.23 -27.95
CA SER A 265 10.96 -13.11 -26.74
C SER A 265 10.96 -14.42 -25.95
N LEU A 266 9.80 -15.06 -25.73
CA LEU A 266 9.70 -16.35 -25.08
C LEU A 266 10.37 -17.48 -25.89
N ALA A 267 10.11 -17.53 -27.20
CA ALA A 267 10.73 -18.54 -28.06
C ALA A 267 12.26 -18.46 -28.00
N ARG A 268 12.85 -17.27 -28.14
CA ARG A 268 14.29 -17.06 -28.03
C ARG A 268 14.83 -17.47 -26.64
N PHE A 269 14.09 -17.16 -25.60
CA PHE A 269 14.42 -17.54 -24.24
C PHE A 269 14.50 -19.07 -24.07
N TYR A 270 13.46 -19.81 -24.48
CA TYR A 270 13.44 -21.27 -24.37
C TYR A 270 14.47 -21.96 -25.28
N VAL A 271 14.69 -21.43 -26.49
CA VAL A 271 15.78 -21.91 -27.37
C VAL A 271 17.15 -21.77 -26.72
N SER A 272 17.43 -20.63 -26.06
CA SER A 272 18.70 -20.39 -25.37
C SER A 272 18.96 -21.38 -24.23
N ARG A 273 17.91 -22.02 -23.69
CA ARG A 273 17.96 -23.04 -22.63
C ARG A 273 17.88 -24.48 -23.14
N ASN A 274 17.82 -24.68 -24.45
CA ASN A 274 17.57 -25.98 -25.10
C ASN A 274 16.18 -26.57 -24.74
N GLU A 275 15.22 -25.76 -24.34
CA GLU A 275 13.84 -26.13 -24.01
C GLU A 275 12.95 -26.01 -25.26
N PHE A 276 13.30 -26.73 -26.33
CA PHE A 276 12.70 -26.58 -27.67
C PHE A 276 11.20 -26.88 -27.71
N SER A 277 10.70 -27.77 -26.85
CA SER A 277 9.27 -28.08 -26.77
C SER A 277 8.43 -26.92 -26.25
N GLN A 278 9.02 -26.01 -25.47
CA GLN A 278 8.36 -24.83 -24.96
C GLN A 278 8.50 -23.63 -25.91
N ALA A 279 9.51 -23.70 -26.80
CA ALA A 279 9.77 -22.65 -27.79
C ALA A 279 8.85 -22.77 -29.03
N ALA A 280 8.25 -23.95 -29.27
CA ALA A 280 7.35 -24.23 -30.38
C ALA A 280 5.89 -23.83 -30.07
#